data_9405a1afadf4a3ca2b8f56f2b49e5125
#
_entry.id   9405a1afadf4a3ca2b8f56f2b49e5125
#
_cell.length_a   1.000
_cell.length_b   1.000
_cell.length_c   1.000
_cell.angle_alpha   90.00
_cell.angle_beta   90.00
_cell.angle_gamma   90.00
#
_symmetry.space_group_name_H-M   'P 1'
#
loop_
_entity.id
_entity.type
_entity.pdbx_description
1 polymer ?
#
loop_
_entity_poly.entity_id
_entity_poly.type
_entity_poly.pdbx_seq_one_letter_code
_entity_poly.pdbx_strand_id
1 'polypeptide(L)'
;VFFNPESCRNETEVESKFVVQYLLPALGYGPETWNQEVSFGNIRLDFLAFAAQRIGINLPEKFPSSLIVEAKGPKQNLIPHVPKLKRYLTRLGIPYGLLTNGKDFRIYGHKAQDIDLIFQCRGAEVESNLEVIRSIIGYMQICQTRLSRQHSTEVYRSKENSIQSKGVDAEDLANDTSDLVMSEPIEKPFEETQFISEPDLLVSTNPMQSQPGDGSMKTIAVYHNKGGVGKTTTVVNLAAALSKLGKRVLVIDLDSQANTTFAVGLVKFDDEANDNLKDSNVLHLLSSEEFYPIRELARPTSFCSKSVDVVPSHICLMDQESDLNNLDYSRLILVQKLREVEDDYDFAIIDTPPSLNLFARIALIAADHLIIPSDLKPFANQGLRSVKGLIKEVNGFRKIVNRKPINLLGVLPTKVSTNNKFCQSTLPKRIQVILECYDIQVMESLIFERDDVAKSSEQTKILGGLEIPEPRSILDFKPESRAAQEFSDLAQEVLRKTK
;
A
#
# COMPACT_ATOMS: atom_id res chain seq x y z
N VAL A 1 35.80 -6.12 -21.54
CA VAL A 1 35.03 -5.27 -22.50
C VAL A 1 34.44 -4.12 -21.70
N PHE A 2 34.81 -2.89 -22.03
CA PHE A 2 34.25 -1.69 -21.41
C PHE A 2 32.75 -1.59 -21.71
N PHE A 3 31.90 -1.48 -20.70
CA PHE A 3 30.46 -1.24 -20.86
C PHE A 3 30.08 0.06 -20.16
N ASN A 4 29.42 0.97 -20.88
CA ASN A 4 28.88 2.18 -20.28
C ASN A 4 27.39 1.99 -19.94
N PRO A 5 27.00 1.86 -18.66
CA PRO A 5 25.62 1.66 -18.23
C PRO A 5 24.66 2.78 -18.66
N GLU A 6 25.16 4.01 -18.81
CA GLU A 6 24.35 5.16 -19.23
C GLU A 6 23.86 5.06 -20.69
N SER A 7 24.41 4.11 -21.47
CA SER A 7 23.96 3.84 -22.85
C SER A 7 22.65 3.02 -22.91
N CYS A 8 22.17 2.47 -21.80
CA CYS A 8 20.91 1.75 -21.74
C CYS A 8 19.73 2.69 -22.02
N ARG A 9 18.75 2.21 -22.81
CA ARG A 9 17.61 3.01 -23.29
C ARG A 9 16.33 2.80 -22.47
N ASN A 10 16.20 1.63 -21.86
CA ASN A 10 15.04 1.22 -21.06
C ASN A 10 15.45 0.27 -19.92
N GLU A 11 14.51 -0.11 -19.06
CA GLU A 11 14.73 -1.00 -17.91
C GLU A 11 15.26 -2.36 -18.33
N THR A 12 14.66 -2.97 -19.35
CA THR A 12 15.10 -4.29 -19.88
C THR A 12 16.58 -4.26 -20.35
N GLU A 13 17.05 -3.15 -20.89
CA GLU A 13 18.48 -3.02 -21.24
C GLU A 13 19.36 -2.80 -20.01
N VAL A 14 18.88 -2.13 -18.97
CA VAL A 14 19.59 -2.03 -17.68
C VAL A 14 19.71 -3.42 -17.07
N GLU A 15 18.65 -4.20 -17.03
CA GLU A 15 18.67 -5.57 -16.52
C GLU A 15 19.57 -6.48 -17.34
N SER A 16 19.31 -6.59 -18.65
CA SER A 16 19.97 -7.60 -19.48
C SER A 16 21.42 -7.25 -19.81
N LYS A 17 21.70 -6.00 -20.20
CA LYS A 17 23.05 -5.61 -20.64
C LYS A 17 23.93 -5.18 -19.47
N PHE A 18 23.40 -4.33 -18.58
CA PHE A 18 24.21 -3.83 -17.49
C PHE A 18 24.30 -4.82 -16.34
N VAL A 19 23.16 -5.29 -15.79
CA VAL A 19 23.20 -6.18 -14.61
C VAL A 19 23.68 -7.57 -15.00
N VAL A 20 23.03 -8.25 -15.93
CA VAL A 20 23.28 -9.67 -16.23
C VAL A 20 24.58 -9.89 -17.02
N GLN A 21 24.80 -9.13 -18.09
CA GLN A 21 25.96 -9.39 -18.99
C GLN A 21 27.25 -8.75 -18.50
N TYR A 22 27.17 -7.68 -17.71
CA TYR A 22 28.35 -6.95 -17.26
C TYR A 22 28.57 -7.01 -15.75
N LEU A 23 27.64 -6.52 -14.93
CA LEU A 23 27.86 -6.26 -13.53
C LEU A 23 28.01 -7.56 -12.67
N LEU A 24 27.06 -8.48 -12.78
CA LEU A 24 27.08 -9.73 -11.99
C LEU A 24 28.35 -10.56 -12.31
N PRO A 25 28.75 -10.78 -13.58
CA PRO A 25 30.03 -11.42 -13.88
C PRO A 25 31.25 -10.64 -13.38
N ALA A 26 31.24 -9.30 -13.49
CA ALA A 26 32.32 -8.47 -13.00
C ALA A 26 32.48 -8.52 -11.47
N LEU A 27 31.39 -8.78 -10.73
CA LEU A 27 31.38 -8.98 -9.30
C LEU A 27 31.68 -10.45 -8.87
N GLY A 28 31.90 -11.36 -9.83
CA GLY A 28 32.22 -12.76 -9.61
C GLY A 28 31.01 -13.68 -9.39
N TYR A 29 29.78 -13.22 -9.69
CA TYR A 29 28.58 -14.03 -9.67
C TYR A 29 28.42 -14.78 -11.00
N GLY A 30 28.54 -16.12 -10.95
CA GLY A 30 28.24 -16.99 -12.10
C GLY A 30 26.73 -17.17 -12.29
N PRO A 31 26.27 -17.66 -13.47
CA PRO A 31 24.85 -17.86 -13.75
C PRO A 31 24.13 -18.75 -12.73
N GLU A 32 24.85 -19.65 -12.06
CA GLU A 32 24.32 -20.54 -11.03
C GLU A 32 24.19 -19.90 -9.66
N THR A 33 24.72 -18.70 -9.46
CA THR A 33 24.73 -17.99 -8.16
C THR A 33 23.70 -16.90 -8.02
N TRP A 34 22.84 -16.72 -9.00
CA TRP A 34 21.75 -15.74 -8.97
C TRP A 34 20.52 -16.24 -9.73
N ASN A 35 19.36 -15.70 -9.39
CA ASN A 35 18.12 -15.91 -10.13
C ASN A 35 17.49 -14.56 -10.46
N GLN A 36 16.90 -14.48 -11.66
CA GLN A 36 16.12 -13.33 -12.13
C GLN A 36 14.63 -13.53 -11.83
N GLU A 37 13.89 -12.46 -11.64
CA GLU A 37 12.43 -12.47 -11.39
C GLU A 37 12.04 -13.41 -10.24
N VAL A 38 12.76 -13.31 -9.12
CA VAL A 38 12.54 -14.18 -7.97
C VAL A 38 11.33 -13.70 -7.18
N SER A 39 10.40 -14.61 -6.92
CA SER A 39 9.23 -14.33 -6.11
C SER A 39 9.29 -15.10 -4.79
N PHE A 40 9.11 -14.38 -3.67
CA PHE A 40 8.88 -14.94 -2.33
C PHE A 40 7.50 -14.49 -1.88
N GLY A 41 6.50 -15.35 -2.04
CA GLY A 41 5.12 -14.91 -1.88
C GLY A 41 4.85 -13.74 -2.84
N ASN A 42 4.67 -12.56 -2.28
CA ASN A 42 4.38 -11.34 -3.04
C ASN A 42 5.58 -10.40 -3.24
N ILE A 43 6.77 -10.80 -2.83
CA ILE A 43 8.01 -10.06 -3.11
C ILE A 43 8.51 -10.51 -4.48
N ARG A 44 8.48 -9.61 -5.45
CA ARG A 44 9.12 -9.80 -6.75
C ARG A 44 10.41 -8.99 -6.76
N LEU A 45 11.52 -9.69 -6.90
CA LEU A 45 12.85 -9.12 -7.01
C LEU A 45 13.33 -9.24 -8.45
N ASP A 46 13.89 -8.18 -8.99
CA ASP A 46 14.48 -8.22 -10.32
C ASP A 46 15.59 -9.27 -10.35
N PHE A 47 16.49 -9.27 -9.34
CA PHE A 47 17.53 -10.28 -9.17
C PHE A 47 17.80 -10.58 -7.71
N LEU A 48 18.06 -11.85 -7.42
CA LEU A 48 18.54 -12.34 -6.13
C LEU A 48 19.83 -13.11 -6.33
N ALA A 49 20.91 -12.66 -5.72
CA ALA A 49 22.20 -13.32 -5.82
C ALA A 49 22.58 -14.04 -4.51
N PHE A 50 23.23 -15.17 -4.64
CA PHE A 50 23.59 -16.08 -3.55
C PHE A 50 25.11 -16.20 -3.46
N ALA A 51 25.67 -16.06 -2.29
CA ALA A 51 27.07 -16.36 -2.01
C ALA A 51 27.19 -17.70 -1.29
N ALA A 52 26.89 -18.80 -1.98
CA ALA A 52 27.14 -20.15 -1.49
C ALA A 52 27.35 -21.10 -2.68
N GLN A 53 28.40 -21.92 -2.61
CA GLN A 53 28.57 -23.05 -3.53
C GLN A 53 27.45 -24.07 -3.29
N ARG A 54 26.76 -24.51 -4.34
CA ARG A 54 25.92 -25.70 -4.32
C ARG A 54 26.81 -26.93 -4.16
N ILE A 55 27.01 -27.38 -2.94
CA ILE A 55 27.38 -28.77 -2.68
C ILE A 55 26.05 -29.49 -2.45
N GLY A 56 25.74 -30.46 -3.30
CA GLY A 56 24.48 -31.18 -3.29
C GLY A 56 24.25 -31.93 -1.99
N ILE A 57 23.55 -31.36 -1.04
CA ILE A 57 22.95 -32.04 0.12
C ILE A 57 21.76 -31.18 0.56
N ASN A 58 20.65 -31.81 0.93
CA ASN A 58 19.42 -31.23 1.43
C ASN A 58 19.65 -30.01 2.32
N LEU A 59 19.24 -28.82 1.85
CA LEU A 59 19.37 -27.56 2.57
C LEU A 59 18.22 -27.42 3.58
N PRO A 60 18.50 -27.10 4.85
CA PRO A 60 17.49 -26.66 5.79
C PRO A 60 17.00 -25.23 5.46
N GLU A 61 15.81 -24.91 5.89
CA GLU A 61 14.89 -23.81 5.58
C GLU A 61 15.37 -22.34 5.58
N LYS A 62 16.64 -22.02 5.50
CA LYS A 62 17.12 -20.63 5.38
C LYS A 62 18.15 -20.51 4.25
N PHE A 63 17.68 -20.08 3.08
CA PHE A 63 18.53 -19.76 1.94
C PHE A 63 19.50 -18.60 2.30
N PRO A 64 20.80 -18.75 2.00
CA PRO A 64 21.78 -17.71 2.24
C PRO A 64 21.79 -16.67 1.10
N SER A 65 20.68 -15.98 0.90
CA SER A 65 20.63 -14.84 -0.02
C SER A 65 21.55 -13.73 0.47
N SER A 66 22.26 -13.08 -0.45
CA SER A 66 23.35 -12.18 -0.08
C SER A 66 23.21 -10.78 -0.65
N LEU A 67 22.51 -10.66 -1.78
CA LEU A 67 22.35 -9.41 -2.49
C LEU A 67 21.02 -9.41 -3.24
N ILE A 68 20.25 -8.35 -3.05
CA ILE A 68 19.12 -7.99 -3.91
C ILE A 68 19.61 -6.96 -4.92
N VAL A 69 19.24 -7.11 -6.19
CA VAL A 69 19.45 -6.09 -7.21
C VAL A 69 18.07 -5.67 -7.75
N GLU A 70 17.79 -4.38 -7.67
CA GLU A 70 16.62 -3.72 -8.27
C GLU A 70 17.10 -2.80 -9.39
N ALA A 71 16.64 -3.08 -10.60
CA ALA A 71 16.93 -2.27 -11.77
C ALA A 71 15.72 -1.39 -12.11
N LYS A 72 15.98 -0.20 -12.63
CA LYS A 72 14.95 0.74 -13.08
C LYS A 72 15.33 1.36 -14.42
N GLY A 73 14.33 1.88 -15.10
CA GLY A 73 14.55 2.54 -16.39
C GLY A 73 15.44 3.80 -16.25
N PRO A 74 16.27 4.16 -17.26
CA PRO A 74 17.27 5.24 -17.18
C PRO A 74 16.70 6.63 -16.94
N LYS A 75 15.40 6.82 -17.08
CA LYS A 75 14.69 8.08 -16.82
C LYS A 75 14.03 8.12 -15.44
N GLN A 76 13.98 7.00 -14.74
CA GLN A 76 13.32 6.89 -13.43
C GLN A 76 14.22 7.43 -12.31
N ASN A 77 13.61 8.15 -11.36
CA ASN A 77 14.28 8.58 -10.14
C ASN A 77 14.35 7.39 -9.17
N LEU A 78 15.52 7.10 -8.62
CA LEU A 78 15.72 5.98 -7.69
C LEU A 78 15.22 6.27 -6.26
N ILE A 79 15.06 7.53 -5.86
CA ILE A 79 14.71 7.91 -4.48
C ILE A 79 13.39 7.26 -4.01
N PRO A 80 12.30 7.24 -4.79
CA PRO A 80 11.05 6.60 -4.40
C PRO A 80 11.14 5.09 -4.18
N HIS A 81 12.15 4.42 -4.75
CA HIS A 81 12.34 2.97 -4.65
C HIS A 81 13.18 2.54 -3.43
N VAL A 82 13.87 3.50 -2.78
CA VAL A 82 14.72 3.23 -1.61
C VAL A 82 13.94 2.62 -0.44
N PRO A 83 12.76 3.12 -0.04
CA PRO A 83 12.00 2.52 1.06
C PRO A 83 11.59 1.06 0.77
N LYS A 84 11.25 0.75 -0.49
CA LYS A 84 10.93 -0.61 -0.93
C LYS A 84 12.13 -1.54 -0.75
N LEU A 85 13.30 -1.15 -1.27
CA LEU A 85 14.53 -1.93 -1.14
C LEU A 85 14.93 -2.14 0.32
N LYS A 86 14.96 -1.08 1.14
CA LYS A 86 15.26 -1.17 2.58
C LYS A 86 14.36 -2.17 3.30
N ARG A 87 13.06 -2.14 3.02
CA ARG A 87 12.08 -3.07 3.57
C ARG A 87 12.38 -4.53 3.19
N TYR A 88 12.74 -4.77 1.93
CA TYR A 88 13.12 -6.12 1.48
C TYR A 88 14.39 -6.64 2.18
N LEU A 89 15.40 -5.77 2.34
CA LEU A 89 16.63 -6.14 3.05
C LEU A 89 16.35 -6.53 4.52
N THR A 90 15.56 -5.71 5.23
CA THR A 90 15.20 -5.97 6.63
C THR A 90 14.44 -7.29 6.74
N ARG A 91 13.44 -7.49 5.89
CA ARG A 91 12.50 -8.59 6.04
C ARG A 91 13.07 -9.94 5.64
N LEU A 92 13.83 -9.97 4.56
CA LEU A 92 14.48 -11.19 4.08
C LEU A 92 15.81 -11.46 4.81
N GLY A 93 16.24 -10.55 5.70
CA GLY A 93 17.51 -10.65 6.39
C GLY A 93 18.72 -10.62 5.44
N ILE A 94 18.57 -9.95 4.28
CA ILE A 94 19.61 -9.88 3.26
C ILE A 94 20.53 -8.71 3.55
N PRO A 95 21.87 -8.93 3.58
CA PRO A 95 22.80 -7.91 4.04
C PRO A 95 22.95 -6.71 3.10
N TYR A 96 22.77 -6.90 1.79
CA TYR A 96 23.02 -5.85 0.81
C TYR A 96 21.93 -5.73 -0.23
N GLY A 97 21.67 -4.49 -0.68
CA GLY A 97 20.79 -4.16 -1.78
C GLY A 97 21.43 -3.18 -2.75
N LEU A 98 21.35 -3.49 -4.02
CA LEU A 98 21.77 -2.62 -5.12
C LEU A 98 20.53 -2.04 -5.81
N LEU A 99 20.50 -0.74 -5.98
CA LEU A 99 19.48 -0.02 -6.75
C LEU A 99 20.15 0.75 -7.87
N THR A 100 19.74 0.55 -9.12
CA THR A 100 20.34 1.22 -10.27
C THR A 100 19.33 1.46 -11.39
N ASN A 101 19.57 2.55 -12.15
CA ASN A 101 18.87 2.85 -13.40
C ASN A 101 19.85 3.00 -14.59
N GLY A 102 21.08 2.49 -14.44
CA GLY A 102 22.15 2.65 -15.41
C GLY A 102 22.87 4.01 -15.35
N LYS A 103 22.23 5.09 -14.89
CA LYS A 103 22.84 6.40 -14.70
C LYS A 103 23.28 6.67 -13.27
N ASP A 104 22.55 6.13 -12.33
CA ASP A 104 22.80 6.22 -10.89
C ASP A 104 22.93 4.79 -10.33
N PHE A 105 23.90 4.57 -9.46
CA PHE A 105 24.27 3.29 -8.88
C PHE A 105 24.44 3.45 -7.38
N ARG A 106 23.62 2.72 -6.58
CA ARG A 106 23.55 2.86 -5.14
C ARG A 106 23.55 1.52 -4.44
N ILE A 107 24.44 1.35 -3.46
CA ILE A 107 24.47 0.15 -2.60
C ILE A 107 24.01 0.54 -1.20
N TYR A 108 23.05 -0.23 -0.70
CA TYR A 108 22.51 -0.13 0.65
C TYR A 108 22.92 -1.37 1.46
N GLY A 109 23.13 -1.19 2.76
CA GLY A 109 23.45 -2.31 3.64
C GLY A 109 23.22 -1.97 5.10
N HIS A 110 23.26 -2.97 5.97
CA HIS A 110 23.05 -2.80 7.41
C HIS A 110 24.21 -2.03 8.06
N LYS A 111 23.87 -0.94 8.77
CA LYS A 111 24.75 -0.18 9.64
C LYS A 111 24.09 -0.07 11.00
N ALA A 112 24.62 -0.82 11.99
CA ALA A 112 24.00 -1.00 13.30
C ALA A 112 22.57 -1.61 13.20
N GLN A 113 21.53 -0.84 13.52
CA GLN A 113 20.14 -1.30 13.50
C GLN A 113 19.35 -0.79 12.29
N ASP A 114 19.97 0.01 11.41
CA ASP A 114 19.30 0.61 10.25
C ASP A 114 19.96 0.19 8.93
N ILE A 115 19.30 0.47 7.82
CA ILE A 115 19.82 0.23 6.46
C ILE A 115 20.16 1.57 5.83
N ASP A 116 21.45 1.79 5.59
CA ASP A 116 21.99 3.03 5.07
C ASP A 116 22.59 2.88 3.67
N LEU A 117 22.70 4.01 2.97
CA LEU A 117 23.48 4.11 1.75
C LEU A 117 24.95 3.94 2.09
N ILE A 118 25.57 2.86 1.57
CA ILE A 118 26.99 2.54 1.82
C ILE A 118 27.87 3.10 0.72
N PHE A 119 27.37 3.06 -0.53
CA PHE A 119 28.15 3.49 -1.70
C PHE A 119 27.22 4.08 -2.77
N GLN A 120 27.68 5.11 -3.48
CA GLN A 120 27.00 5.69 -4.62
C GLN A 120 28.01 6.20 -5.65
N CYS A 121 27.73 5.99 -6.95
CA CYS A 121 28.45 6.59 -8.05
C CYS A 121 27.52 6.77 -9.26
N ARG A 122 27.99 7.47 -10.30
CA ARG A 122 27.31 7.51 -11.60
C ARG A 122 27.54 6.21 -12.38
N GLY A 123 26.63 5.87 -13.29
CA GLY A 123 26.78 4.69 -14.14
C GLY A 123 28.10 4.66 -14.91
N ALA A 124 28.53 5.79 -15.48
CA ALA A 124 29.81 5.91 -16.19
C ALA A 124 31.04 5.67 -15.29
N GLU A 125 30.89 5.77 -13.97
CA GLU A 125 31.98 5.62 -13.00
C GLU A 125 32.04 4.20 -12.40
N VAL A 126 31.11 3.30 -12.73
CA VAL A 126 31.05 1.93 -12.18
C VAL A 126 32.34 1.17 -12.47
N GLU A 127 32.88 1.25 -13.69
CA GLU A 127 34.11 0.57 -14.08
C GLU A 127 35.30 1.02 -13.23
N SER A 128 35.48 2.33 -13.05
CA SER A 128 36.60 2.90 -12.26
C SER A 128 36.44 2.58 -10.75
N ASN A 129 35.24 2.32 -10.26
CA ASN A 129 34.95 1.98 -8.89
C ASN A 129 34.75 0.46 -8.66
N LEU A 130 35.00 -0.37 -9.67
CA LEU A 130 34.67 -1.81 -9.63
C LEU A 130 35.35 -2.55 -8.46
N GLU A 131 36.58 -2.19 -8.13
CA GLU A 131 37.31 -2.79 -6.99
C GLU A 131 36.65 -2.43 -5.65
N VAL A 132 36.20 -1.20 -5.47
CA VAL A 132 35.47 -0.78 -4.27
C VAL A 132 34.12 -1.49 -4.21
N ILE A 133 33.38 -1.57 -5.31
CA ILE A 133 32.10 -2.28 -5.40
C ILE A 133 32.31 -3.77 -5.07
N ARG A 134 33.35 -4.42 -5.59
CA ARG A 134 33.71 -5.80 -5.28
C ARG A 134 34.02 -6.00 -3.80
N SER A 135 34.69 -5.06 -3.16
CA SER A 135 34.99 -5.15 -1.72
C SER A 135 33.76 -5.07 -0.83
N ILE A 136 32.62 -4.53 -1.35
CA ILE A 136 31.35 -4.41 -0.63
C ILE A 136 30.42 -5.60 -0.93
N ILE A 137 30.14 -5.82 -2.23
CA ILE A 137 29.11 -6.77 -2.68
C ILE A 137 29.64 -7.87 -3.61
N GLY A 138 30.95 -8.00 -3.77
CA GLY A 138 31.55 -9.06 -4.59
C GLY A 138 31.32 -10.46 -3.99
N TYR A 139 31.11 -11.45 -4.83
CA TYR A 139 30.84 -12.84 -4.45
C TYR A 139 31.83 -13.39 -3.40
N MET A 140 33.12 -13.29 -3.68
CA MET A 140 34.17 -13.78 -2.77
C MET A 140 34.19 -13.06 -1.42
N GLN A 141 33.99 -11.75 -1.40
CA GLN A 141 33.95 -10.96 -0.18
C GLN A 141 32.80 -11.36 0.73
N ILE A 142 31.61 -11.55 0.15
CA ILE A 142 30.43 -11.97 0.92
C ILE A 142 30.62 -13.39 1.47
N CYS A 143 31.22 -14.31 0.69
CA CYS A 143 31.56 -15.65 1.14
C CYS A 143 32.52 -15.64 2.35
N GLN A 144 33.58 -14.83 2.30
CA GLN A 144 34.58 -14.71 3.38
C GLN A 144 33.98 -14.13 4.66
N THR A 145 33.18 -13.08 4.56
CA THR A 145 32.53 -12.45 5.72
C THR A 145 31.59 -13.44 6.43
N ARG A 146 30.97 -14.36 5.70
CA ARG A 146 30.12 -15.40 6.28
C ARG A 146 30.90 -16.47 7.01
N LEU A 147 31.98 -16.98 6.44
CA LEU A 147 32.82 -17.98 7.06
C LEU A 147 33.37 -17.48 8.41
N SER A 148 33.74 -16.22 8.46
CA SER A 148 34.24 -15.57 9.71
C SER A 148 33.13 -15.50 10.79
N ARG A 149 31.85 -15.21 10.40
CA ARG A 149 30.72 -15.17 11.35
C ARG A 149 30.30 -16.57 11.83
N GLN A 150 30.36 -17.58 10.98
CA GLN A 150 30.04 -18.97 11.37
C GLN A 150 31.10 -19.50 12.38
N HIS A 151 32.38 -19.24 12.16
CA HIS A 151 33.44 -19.61 13.10
C HIS A 151 33.26 -18.96 14.48
N SER A 152 32.86 -17.69 14.50
CA SER A 152 32.58 -16.98 15.76
C SER A 152 31.39 -17.58 16.51
N THR A 153 30.33 -17.98 15.80
CA THR A 153 29.13 -18.58 16.41
C THR A 153 29.36 -20.00 16.90
N GLU A 154 30.20 -20.79 16.21
CA GLU A 154 30.59 -22.15 16.65
C GLU A 154 31.49 -22.11 17.86
N VAL A 155 32.43 -21.15 17.93
CA VAL A 155 33.31 -20.93 19.12
C VAL A 155 32.47 -20.49 20.33
N TYR A 156 31.41 -19.67 20.15
CA TYR A 156 30.52 -19.31 21.26
C TYR A 156 29.67 -20.52 21.71
N ARG A 157 29.08 -21.29 20.79
CA ARG A 157 28.32 -22.51 21.12
C ARG A 157 29.17 -23.60 21.78
N SER A 158 30.41 -23.77 21.34
CA SER A 158 31.33 -24.75 21.98
C SER A 158 31.75 -24.29 23.39
N LYS A 159 31.84 -22.99 23.67
CA LYS A 159 32.04 -22.46 25.03
C LYS A 159 30.81 -22.64 25.92
N GLU A 160 29.59 -22.39 25.44
CA GLU A 160 28.37 -22.64 26.20
C GLU A 160 28.16 -24.11 26.53
N ASN A 161 28.42 -25.02 25.59
CA ASN A 161 28.33 -26.48 25.81
C ASN A 161 29.45 -27.00 26.75
N SER A 162 30.62 -26.34 26.82
CA SER A 162 31.68 -26.69 27.75
C SER A 162 31.44 -26.16 29.18
N ILE A 163 30.61 -25.10 29.32
CA ILE A 163 30.19 -24.56 30.62
C ILE A 163 29.04 -25.39 31.22
N GLN A 164 28.12 -25.90 30.38
CA GLN A 164 27.03 -26.79 30.84
C GLN A 164 27.47 -28.22 31.20
N SER A 165 28.67 -28.68 30.76
CA SER A 165 29.21 -30.01 31.07
C SER A 165 30.08 -30.04 32.30
N LYS A 166 30.41 -28.89 32.91
CA LYS A 166 31.12 -28.80 34.19
C LYS A 166 30.18 -28.10 35.17
N GLY A 167 29.40 -28.89 35.91
CA GLY A 167 28.61 -28.40 37.02
C GLY A 167 29.57 -27.83 38.11
N VAL A 168 29.69 -26.50 38.11
CA VAL A 168 30.39 -25.74 39.16
C VAL A 168 29.41 -24.67 39.62
N ASP A 169 29.18 -24.68 40.95
CA ASP A 169 28.27 -23.77 41.64
C ASP A 169 28.69 -22.30 41.49
N ALA A 170 27.72 -21.41 41.49
CA ALA A 170 27.79 -19.99 41.08
C ALA A 170 28.42 -19.04 42.15
N GLU A 171 29.27 -19.52 43.07
CA GLU A 171 29.84 -18.68 44.15
C GLU A 171 31.36 -18.38 44.09
N ASP A 172 32.11 -18.90 43.11
CA ASP A 172 33.56 -18.75 43.07
C ASP A 172 34.18 -17.93 41.91
N LEU A 173 33.43 -17.01 41.29
CA LEU A 173 33.94 -16.18 40.17
C LEU A 173 33.87 -14.67 40.44
N ALA A 174 34.29 -14.25 41.64
CA ALA A 174 34.38 -12.84 42.00
C ALA A 174 35.81 -12.35 42.31
N ASN A 175 36.85 -13.01 41.88
CA ASN A 175 38.21 -12.50 42.05
C ASN A 175 39.15 -13.12 41.00
N ASP A 176 39.25 -12.53 39.85
CA ASP A 176 40.48 -12.46 39.04
C ASP A 176 40.27 -11.65 37.75
N THR A 177 40.35 -10.33 37.82
CA THR A 177 40.51 -9.45 36.65
C THR A 177 41.42 -8.29 37.00
N SER A 178 42.73 -8.56 37.10
CA SER A 178 43.76 -7.54 36.94
C SER A 178 44.72 -8.05 35.87
N ASP A 179 45.07 -7.16 34.94
CA ASP A 179 46.07 -7.27 33.88
C ASP A 179 45.54 -7.65 32.46
N LEU A 180 44.97 -6.64 31.79
CA LEU A 180 45.20 -6.44 30.36
C LEU A 180 45.16 -4.93 30.03
N VAL A 181 46.36 -4.44 29.73
CA VAL A 181 46.69 -3.06 29.38
C VAL A 181 45.89 -2.60 28.16
N MET A 182 45.08 -1.58 28.34
CA MET A 182 44.44 -0.82 27.28
C MET A 182 45.33 0.31 26.80
N SER A 183 45.72 0.33 25.55
CA SER A 183 46.33 1.47 24.88
C SER A 183 45.28 2.52 24.59
N GLU A 184 45.48 3.74 25.07
CA GLU A 184 44.60 4.90 24.94
C GLU A 184 44.51 5.43 23.52
N PRO A 185 43.38 5.98 23.10
CA PRO A 185 43.21 6.76 21.87
C PRO A 185 43.57 8.25 22.13
N ILE A 186 44.36 8.81 21.27
CA ILE A 186 44.80 10.20 21.25
C ILE A 186 43.61 11.12 20.91
N GLU A 187 43.16 11.91 21.87
CA GLU A 187 42.29 13.04 21.68
C GLU A 187 43.07 14.27 21.19
N LYS A 188 42.60 14.92 20.12
CA LYS A 188 42.87 16.33 19.85
C LYS A 188 41.55 17.05 19.60
N PRO A 189 41.33 18.22 20.21
CA PRO A 189 40.06 18.94 20.15
C PRO A 189 39.94 19.75 18.88
N PHE A 190 38.74 19.75 18.27
CA PHE A 190 38.35 20.69 17.23
C PHE A 190 37.58 21.84 17.86
N GLU A 191 37.98 23.05 17.53
CA GLU A 191 37.44 24.34 17.96
C GLU A 191 35.98 24.52 17.54
N GLU A 192 35.17 25.05 18.46
CA GLU A 192 33.83 25.50 18.24
C GLU A 192 33.81 26.73 17.33
N THR A 193 33.22 26.62 16.16
CA THR A 193 32.76 27.76 15.35
C THR A 193 31.30 28.11 15.74
N GLN A 194 31.16 29.28 16.29
CA GLN A 194 29.89 29.92 16.63
C GLN A 194 29.02 30.08 15.38
N PHE A 195 27.84 29.43 15.38
CA PHE A 195 26.77 29.75 14.45
C PHE A 195 25.84 30.82 15.05
N ILE A 196 25.69 31.88 14.28
CA ILE A 196 24.82 33.02 14.54
C ILE A 196 23.36 32.55 14.45
N SER A 197 22.61 32.84 15.51
CA SER A 197 21.18 32.59 15.62
C SER A 197 20.36 33.52 14.72
N GLU A 198 19.57 32.99 13.79
CA GLU A 198 18.46 33.68 13.15
C GLU A 198 17.16 33.50 13.97
N PRO A 199 16.22 34.46 13.91
CA PRO A 199 15.18 34.61 14.94
C PRO A 199 13.99 33.66 14.72
N ASP A 200 13.49 33.19 15.86
CA ASP A 200 12.28 32.42 16.04
C ASP A 200 11.05 32.98 15.30
N LEU A 201 10.59 32.30 14.26
CA LEU A 201 9.22 32.37 13.80
C LEU A 201 8.43 31.25 14.52
N LEU A 202 7.85 31.61 15.65
CA LEU A 202 6.87 30.80 16.37
C LEU A 202 5.62 30.59 15.47
N VAL A 203 5.64 29.52 14.68
CA VAL A 203 4.39 28.94 14.18
C VAL A 203 3.87 28.02 15.28
N SER A 204 2.90 28.53 16.03
CA SER A 204 2.15 27.74 17.00
C SER A 204 1.30 26.73 16.23
N THR A 205 1.82 25.55 16.01
CA THR A 205 1.01 24.37 15.70
C THR A 205 0.54 23.76 17.01
N ASN A 206 -0.57 24.26 17.53
CA ASN A 206 -1.37 23.48 18.44
C ASN A 206 -1.93 22.28 17.65
N PRO A 207 -1.57 21.04 17.94
CA PRO A 207 -2.36 19.92 17.48
C PRO A 207 -3.71 20.04 18.19
N MET A 208 -4.75 20.31 17.41
CA MET A 208 -6.12 20.18 17.85
C MET A 208 -6.27 18.75 18.36
N GLN A 209 -6.24 18.55 19.66
CA GLN A 209 -6.59 17.30 20.30
C GLN A 209 -8.04 17.01 19.95
N SER A 210 -8.25 16.22 18.89
CA SER A 210 -9.51 15.54 18.68
C SER A 210 -9.66 14.57 19.85
N GLN A 211 -10.70 14.75 20.66
CA GLN A 211 -11.07 13.79 21.69
C GLN A 211 -11.22 12.40 21.05
N PRO A 212 -10.73 11.32 21.66
CA PRO A 212 -10.92 9.97 21.14
C PRO A 212 -12.42 9.72 20.97
N GLY A 213 -12.85 9.45 19.74
CA GLY A 213 -14.22 9.10 19.42
C GLY A 213 -14.57 7.80 20.11
N ASP A 214 -15.70 7.76 20.78
CA ASP A 214 -16.28 6.58 21.42
C ASP A 214 -16.74 5.58 20.37
N GLY A 215 -15.85 4.68 19.93
CA GLY A 215 -16.19 3.57 19.04
C GLY A 215 -15.12 3.20 18.01
N SER A 216 -14.88 1.91 17.83
CA SER A 216 -14.02 1.37 16.76
C SER A 216 -14.47 1.87 15.37
N MET A 217 -13.52 2.04 14.45
CA MET A 217 -13.75 2.43 13.05
C MET A 217 -14.90 1.62 12.43
N LYS A 218 -15.79 2.28 11.68
CA LYS A 218 -16.88 1.64 10.95
C LYS A 218 -16.51 1.47 9.48
N THR A 219 -16.52 0.24 9.00
CA THR A 219 -16.21 -0.07 7.59
C THR A 219 -17.48 -0.27 6.79
N ILE A 220 -17.66 0.50 5.72
CA ILE A 220 -18.85 0.51 4.86
C ILE A 220 -18.45 0.11 3.44
N ALA A 221 -18.99 -0.98 2.93
CA ALA A 221 -18.91 -1.29 1.50
C ALA A 221 -20.08 -0.65 0.74
N VAL A 222 -19.78 -0.11 -0.44
CA VAL A 222 -20.81 0.38 -1.39
C VAL A 222 -20.78 -0.56 -2.59
N TYR A 223 -21.77 -1.45 -2.68
CA TYR A 223 -21.75 -2.53 -3.66
C TYR A 223 -23.06 -2.69 -4.41
N HIS A 224 -22.97 -2.92 -5.69
CA HIS A 224 -24.00 -3.46 -6.58
C HIS A 224 -23.32 -4.10 -7.80
N ASN A 225 -23.78 -5.26 -8.22
CA ASN A 225 -23.23 -6.00 -9.37
C ASN A 225 -23.58 -5.39 -10.75
N LYS A 226 -24.28 -4.25 -10.79
CA LYS A 226 -24.58 -3.48 -12.01
C LYS A 226 -23.71 -2.24 -12.08
N GLY A 227 -23.17 -1.96 -13.27
CA GLY A 227 -22.44 -0.73 -13.56
C GLY A 227 -23.38 0.48 -13.67
N GLY A 228 -22.86 1.68 -13.39
CA GLY A 228 -23.57 2.94 -13.60
C GLY A 228 -24.70 3.25 -12.61
N VAL A 229 -24.83 2.51 -11.49
CA VAL A 229 -25.87 2.78 -10.46
C VAL A 229 -25.45 3.84 -9.42
N GLY A 230 -24.30 4.49 -9.59
CA GLY A 230 -23.84 5.56 -8.70
C GLY A 230 -23.02 5.10 -7.49
N LYS A 231 -22.33 3.95 -7.55
CA LYS A 231 -21.42 3.49 -6.47
C LYS A 231 -20.35 4.53 -6.15
N THR A 232 -19.49 4.82 -7.10
CA THR A 232 -18.40 5.81 -6.98
C THR A 232 -18.90 7.18 -6.54
N THR A 233 -19.98 7.67 -7.15
CA THR A 233 -20.60 8.95 -6.77
C THR A 233 -21.05 8.95 -5.30
N THR A 234 -21.62 7.82 -4.85
CA THR A 234 -22.01 7.65 -3.43
C THR A 234 -20.80 7.64 -2.53
N VAL A 235 -19.75 6.87 -2.87
CA VAL A 235 -18.50 6.76 -2.07
C VAL A 235 -17.87 8.14 -1.88
N VAL A 236 -17.59 8.84 -2.97
CA VAL A 236 -16.87 10.13 -2.96
C VAL A 236 -17.65 11.19 -2.16
N ASN A 237 -18.94 11.35 -2.43
CA ASN A 237 -19.72 12.39 -1.77
C ASN A 237 -20.13 12.03 -0.33
N LEU A 238 -20.31 10.74 0.00
CA LEU A 238 -20.51 10.30 1.38
C LEU A 238 -19.24 10.53 2.21
N ALA A 239 -18.05 10.22 1.65
CA ALA A 239 -16.78 10.49 2.31
C ALA A 239 -16.61 11.98 2.61
N ALA A 240 -16.87 12.85 1.62
CA ALA A 240 -16.83 14.30 1.81
C ALA A 240 -17.85 14.78 2.86
N ALA A 241 -19.06 14.23 2.86
CA ALA A 241 -20.11 14.63 3.82
C ALA A 241 -19.75 14.21 5.25
N LEU A 242 -19.24 13.00 5.46
CA LEU A 242 -18.77 12.52 6.77
C LEU A 242 -17.55 13.35 7.25
N SER A 243 -16.61 13.65 6.36
CA SER A 243 -15.47 14.51 6.69
C SER A 243 -15.90 15.92 7.10
N LYS A 244 -16.89 16.53 6.43
CA LYS A 244 -17.48 17.82 6.84
C LYS A 244 -18.12 17.76 8.23
N LEU A 245 -18.67 16.61 8.62
CA LEU A 245 -19.19 16.37 9.97
C LEU A 245 -18.09 16.09 11.00
N GLY A 246 -16.81 16.27 10.65
CA GLY A 246 -15.67 16.14 11.54
C GLY A 246 -15.17 14.70 11.72
N LYS A 247 -15.60 13.77 10.88
CA LYS A 247 -15.12 12.37 10.90
C LYS A 247 -13.83 12.22 10.11
N ARG A 248 -12.91 11.40 10.63
CA ARG A 248 -11.71 10.97 9.92
C ARG A 248 -12.12 9.84 8.98
N VAL A 249 -11.93 10.03 7.68
CA VAL A 249 -12.45 9.12 6.65
C VAL A 249 -11.34 8.59 5.77
N LEU A 250 -11.29 7.26 5.64
CA LEU A 250 -10.50 6.53 4.68
C LEU A 250 -11.41 6.05 3.55
N VAL A 251 -10.98 6.19 2.31
CA VAL A 251 -11.61 5.57 1.14
C VAL A 251 -10.68 4.53 0.55
N ILE A 252 -11.21 3.37 0.17
CA ILE A 252 -10.45 2.31 -0.51
C ILE A 252 -11.14 2.02 -1.84
N ASP A 253 -10.42 2.21 -2.94
CA ASP A 253 -10.92 1.93 -4.29
C ASP A 253 -10.50 0.51 -4.70
N LEU A 254 -11.48 -0.40 -4.81
CA LEU A 254 -11.28 -1.79 -5.26
C LEU A 254 -11.75 -2.04 -6.69
N ASP A 255 -12.15 -0.99 -7.41
CA ASP A 255 -12.51 -1.10 -8.83
C ASP A 255 -11.27 -0.86 -9.70
N SER A 256 -10.89 -1.84 -10.52
CA SER A 256 -9.77 -1.71 -11.47
C SER A 256 -9.93 -0.57 -12.47
N GLN A 257 -11.16 -0.06 -12.65
CA GLN A 257 -11.39 1.14 -13.45
C GLN A 257 -10.95 2.43 -12.75
N ALA A 258 -10.59 2.37 -11.46
CA ALA A 258 -10.06 3.47 -10.67
C ALA A 258 -10.93 4.75 -10.67
N ASN A 259 -12.26 4.58 -10.81
CA ASN A 259 -13.18 5.73 -10.94
C ASN A 259 -13.20 6.58 -9.67
N THR A 260 -13.14 5.99 -8.47
CA THR A 260 -13.04 6.73 -7.21
C THR A 260 -11.71 7.45 -7.12
N THR A 261 -10.61 6.79 -7.50
CA THR A 261 -9.26 7.36 -7.55
C THR A 261 -9.23 8.64 -8.39
N PHE A 262 -9.81 8.62 -9.59
CA PHE A 262 -9.90 9.80 -10.44
C PHE A 262 -10.84 10.86 -9.89
N ALA A 263 -12.00 10.46 -9.35
CA ALA A 263 -13.00 11.40 -8.82
C ALA A 263 -12.54 12.14 -7.56
N VAL A 264 -11.44 11.74 -6.94
CA VAL A 264 -10.80 12.44 -5.81
C VAL A 264 -9.54 13.22 -6.23
N GLY A 265 -9.22 13.25 -7.53
CA GLY A 265 -8.10 14.02 -8.09
C GLY A 265 -6.75 13.32 -8.08
N LEU A 266 -6.72 12.01 -7.79
CA LEU A 266 -5.53 11.20 -7.95
C LEU A 266 -5.43 10.75 -9.41
N VAL A 267 -4.67 11.49 -10.22
CA VAL A 267 -4.61 11.29 -11.67
C VAL A 267 -3.48 10.35 -12.02
N LYS A 268 -3.79 9.34 -12.84
CA LYS A 268 -2.79 8.60 -13.59
C LYS A 268 -2.30 9.46 -14.74
N PHE A 269 -0.99 9.69 -14.83
CA PHE A 269 -0.41 10.29 -16.03
C PHE A 269 -0.25 9.21 -17.11
N ASP A 270 -0.52 9.54 -18.38
CA ASP A 270 -0.39 8.63 -19.51
C ASP A 270 1.06 8.20 -19.79
N ASP A 271 2.03 8.90 -19.23
CA ASP A 271 3.44 8.54 -19.28
C ASP A 271 3.76 7.56 -18.13
N GLU A 272 4.12 6.32 -18.46
CA GLU A 272 4.55 5.30 -17.49
C GLU A 272 5.64 5.78 -16.52
N ALA A 273 6.49 6.71 -16.97
CA ALA A 273 7.56 7.26 -16.13
C ALA A 273 7.04 8.18 -15.01
N ASN A 274 5.83 8.71 -15.16
CA ASN A 274 5.19 9.62 -14.22
C ASN A 274 3.99 8.98 -13.50
N ASP A 275 3.66 7.71 -13.79
CA ASP A 275 2.56 6.99 -13.14
C ASP A 275 2.94 6.60 -11.70
N ASN A 276 2.70 7.52 -10.79
CA ASN A 276 2.97 7.31 -9.36
C ASN A 276 1.95 6.40 -8.67
N LEU A 277 0.89 5.95 -9.36
CA LEU A 277 -0.11 5.01 -8.85
C LEU A 277 0.27 3.55 -9.13
N LYS A 278 1.09 3.28 -10.14
CA LYS A 278 1.50 1.92 -10.53
C LYS A 278 2.17 1.16 -9.38
N ASP A 279 3.08 1.81 -8.66
CA ASP A 279 3.88 1.18 -7.60
C ASP A 279 3.31 1.39 -6.18
N SER A 280 2.15 2.05 -6.04
CA SER A 280 1.56 2.38 -4.74
C SER A 280 0.05 2.49 -4.84
N ASN A 281 -0.63 1.35 -4.88
CA ASN A 281 -2.08 1.23 -5.02
C ASN A 281 -2.63 0.05 -4.22
N VAL A 282 -3.93 -0.17 -4.30
CA VAL A 282 -4.65 -1.21 -3.54
C VAL A 282 -4.20 -2.63 -3.87
N LEU A 283 -3.67 -2.89 -5.08
CA LEU A 283 -3.10 -4.21 -5.39
C LEU A 283 -1.96 -4.56 -4.42
N HIS A 284 -1.08 -3.60 -4.14
CA HIS A 284 0.02 -3.80 -3.18
C HIS A 284 -0.51 -4.09 -1.77
N LEU A 285 -1.59 -3.39 -1.36
CA LEU A 285 -2.26 -3.66 -0.08
C LEU A 285 -2.74 -5.12 0.01
N LEU A 286 -3.33 -5.63 -1.06
CA LEU A 286 -3.93 -6.97 -1.11
C LEU A 286 -2.92 -8.09 -1.38
N SER A 287 -1.72 -7.75 -1.82
CA SER A 287 -0.70 -8.73 -2.24
C SER A 287 0.12 -9.26 -1.08
N SER A 288 0.06 -8.67 0.12
CA SER A 288 0.90 -9.08 1.24
C SER A 288 0.26 -8.77 2.58
N GLU A 289 0.25 -9.76 3.49
CA GLU A 289 -0.22 -9.57 4.87
C GLU A 289 0.65 -8.58 5.65
N GLU A 290 1.94 -8.61 5.42
CA GLU A 290 2.92 -7.89 6.23
C GLU A 290 3.43 -6.60 5.58
N PHE A 291 3.41 -6.51 4.22
CA PHE A 291 3.89 -5.34 3.49
C PHE A 291 2.74 -4.38 3.15
N TYR A 292 3.10 -3.14 2.83
CA TYR A 292 2.19 -2.13 2.35
C TYR A 292 1.02 -1.86 3.31
N PRO A 293 1.29 -1.37 4.54
CA PRO A 293 0.22 -0.96 5.44
C PRO A 293 -0.58 0.20 4.84
N ILE A 294 -1.84 0.33 5.23
CA ILE A 294 -2.72 1.42 4.75
C ILE A 294 -2.06 2.79 4.93
N ARG A 295 -1.36 3.03 6.05
CA ARG A 295 -0.68 4.31 6.33
C ARG A 295 0.36 4.72 5.28
N GLU A 296 0.96 3.77 4.58
CA GLU A 296 1.95 4.05 3.52
C GLU A 296 1.29 4.25 2.14
N LEU A 297 0.14 3.63 1.91
CA LEU A 297 -0.55 3.66 0.62
C LEU A 297 -1.64 4.73 0.55
N ALA A 298 -2.23 5.07 1.70
CA ALA A 298 -3.25 6.10 1.78
C ALA A 298 -2.66 7.47 1.46
N ARG A 299 -3.35 8.20 0.59
CA ARG A 299 -2.94 9.52 0.12
C ARG A 299 -3.98 10.54 0.54
N PRO A 300 -3.57 11.63 1.19
CA PRO A 300 -4.47 12.73 1.48
C PRO A 300 -4.93 13.38 0.18
N THR A 301 -6.19 13.69 0.08
CA THR A 301 -6.79 14.29 -1.11
C THR A 301 -7.42 15.64 -0.79
N SER A 302 -7.52 16.49 -1.82
CA SER A 302 -8.04 17.86 -1.72
C SER A 302 -9.36 18.08 -2.46
N PHE A 303 -10.04 17.00 -2.86
CA PHE A 303 -11.33 17.12 -3.57
C PHE A 303 -12.46 17.67 -2.68
N CYS A 304 -12.25 17.73 -1.38
CA CYS A 304 -13.14 18.37 -0.42
C CYS A 304 -12.34 19.19 0.60
N SER A 305 -13.03 20.14 1.27
CA SER A 305 -12.42 21.14 2.15
C SER A 305 -11.74 20.57 3.40
N LYS A 306 -12.08 19.35 3.79
CA LYS A 306 -11.39 18.59 4.84
C LYS A 306 -10.75 17.37 4.24
N SER A 307 -9.55 17.00 4.70
CA SER A 307 -8.80 15.88 4.17
C SER A 307 -9.59 14.57 4.30
N VAL A 308 -9.57 13.81 3.22
CA VAL A 308 -10.00 12.41 3.14
C VAL A 308 -8.82 11.64 2.57
N ASP A 309 -8.41 10.57 3.24
CA ASP A 309 -7.33 9.73 2.78
C ASP A 309 -7.87 8.64 1.86
N VAL A 310 -7.16 8.36 0.78
CA VAL A 310 -7.60 7.41 -0.24
C VAL A 310 -6.49 6.41 -0.55
N VAL A 311 -6.78 5.12 -0.44
CA VAL A 311 -5.97 4.05 -1.03
C VAL A 311 -6.42 3.92 -2.48
N PRO A 312 -5.59 4.33 -3.44
CA PRO A 312 -5.97 4.39 -4.85
C PRO A 312 -6.02 3.01 -5.50
N SER A 313 -6.84 2.87 -6.53
CA SER A 313 -6.81 1.74 -7.44
C SER A 313 -5.91 1.98 -8.65
N HIS A 314 -5.63 0.91 -9.39
CA HIS A 314 -4.90 0.95 -10.65
C HIS A 314 -5.38 -0.17 -11.58
N ILE A 315 -5.25 0.01 -12.90
CA ILE A 315 -5.69 -0.97 -13.91
C ILE A 315 -5.02 -2.35 -13.74
N CYS A 316 -3.79 -2.41 -13.21
CA CYS A 316 -3.09 -3.65 -12.93
C CYS A 316 -3.85 -4.59 -11.97
N LEU A 317 -4.82 -4.08 -11.22
CA LEU A 317 -5.68 -4.88 -10.35
C LEU A 317 -6.46 -5.95 -11.13
N MET A 318 -6.84 -5.66 -12.39
CA MET A 318 -7.59 -6.59 -13.23
C MET A 318 -6.78 -7.84 -13.57
N ASP A 319 -5.50 -7.67 -13.90
CA ASP A 319 -4.64 -8.77 -14.35
C ASP A 319 -4.22 -9.70 -13.21
N GLN A 320 -4.27 -9.21 -11.96
CA GLN A 320 -3.79 -9.93 -10.78
C GLN A 320 -4.89 -10.66 -9.99
N GLU A 321 -6.14 -10.63 -10.44
CA GLU A 321 -7.24 -11.29 -9.74
C GLU A 321 -7.01 -12.81 -9.60
N SER A 322 -6.49 -13.45 -10.64
CA SER A 322 -6.18 -14.88 -10.64
C SER A 322 -5.10 -15.23 -9.61
N ASP A 323 -4.04 -14.44 -9.55
CA ASP A 323 -2.93 -14.67 -8.64
C ASP A 323 -3.35 -14.44 -7.18
N LEU A 324 -4.13 -13.39 -6.94
CA LEU A 324 -4.70 -13.13 -5.62
C LEU A 324 -5.67 -14.24 -5.16
N ASN A 325 -6.45 -14.84 -6.07
CA ASN A 325 -7.32 -15.97 -5.72
C ASN A 325 -6.55 -17.21 -5.25
N ASN A 326 -5.29 -17.39 -5.67
CA ASN A 326 -4.44 -18.50 -5.27
C ASN A 326 -3.80 -18.30 -3.89
N LEU A 327 -3.95 -17.13 -3.28
CA LEU A 327 -3.44 -16.84 -1.93
C LEU A 327 -4.49 -17.24 -0.89
N ASP A 328 -4.14 -18.11 0.04
CA ASP A 328 -5.05 -18.61 1.09
C ASP A 328 -5.65 -17.48 1.95
N TYR A 329 -4.88 -16.43 2.19
CA TYR A 329 -5.26 -15.29 3.03
C TYR A 329 -5.97 -14.16 2.26
N SER A 330 -6.04 -14.20 0.92
CA SER A 330 -6.51 -13.07 0.09
C SER A 330 -7.85 -12.48 0.54
N ARG A 331 -8.76 -13.34 1.01
CA ARG A 331 -10.09 -12.90 1.46
C ARG A 331 -10.10 -12.19 2.80
N LEU A 332 -9.07 -12.35 3.63
CA LEU A 332 -8.98 -11.78 4.97
C LEU A 332 -7.99 -10.62 5.08
N ILE A 333 -7.16 -10.43 4.06
CA ILE A 333 -6.07 -9.46 4.11
C ILE A 333 -6.58 -8.03 4.39
N LEU A 334 -7.66 -7.61 3.75
CA LEU A 334 -8.22 -6.27 3.97
C LEU A 334 -8.77 -6.12 5.40
N VAL A 335 -9.29 -7.20 5.99
CA VAL A 335 -9.73 -7.21 7.40
C VAL A 335 -8.56 -6.91 8.34
N GLN A 336 -7.42 -7.55 8.10
CA GLN A 336 -6.22 -7.36 8.89
C GLN A 336 -5.67 -5.95 8.73
N LYS A 337 -5.54 -5.49 7.50
CA LYS A 337 -5.03 -4.13 7.20
C LYS A 337 -5.89 -3.01 7.80
N LEU A 338 -7.20 -3.17 7.81
CA LEU A 338 -8.11 -2.20 8.41
C LEU A 338 -7.99 -2.14 9.94
N ARG A 339 -7.71 -3.27 10.60
CA ARG A 339 -7.47 -3.30 12.05
C ARG A 339 -6.23 -2.51 12.45
N GLU A 340 -5.20 -2.46 11.60
CA GLU A 340 -3.97 -1.73 11.88
C GLU A 340 -4.19 -0.20 11.94
N VAL A 341 -5.30 0.30 11.41
CA VAL A 341 -5.63 1.73 11.31
C VAL A 341 -6.96 2.08 11.98
N GLU A 342 -7.52 1.18 12.81
CA GLU A 342 -8.83 1.40 13.46
C GLU A 342 -8.87 2.62 14.39
N ASP A 343 -7.73 3.01 14.94
CA ASP A 343 -7.58 4.21 15.77
C ASP A 343 -7.35 5.49 14.95
N ASP A 344 -6.96 5.36 13.67
CA ASP A 344 -6.63 6.50 12.81
C ASP A 344 -7.88 7.10 12.16
N TYR A 345 -8.91 6.27 11.91
CA TYR A 345 -10.12 6.66 11.18
C TYR A 345 -11.40 6.33 11.95
N ASP A 346 -12.43 7.13 11.73
CA ASP A 346 -13.77 6.85 12.25
C ASP A 346 -14.60 6.02 11.26
N PHE A 347 -14.34 6.21 9.95
CA PHE A 347 -14.98 5.50 8.86
C PHE A 347 -13.97 5.07 7.79
N ALA A 348 -14.13 3.82 7.31
CA ALA A 348 -13.53 3.35 6.06
C ALA A 348 -14.66 3.07 5.05
N ILE A 349 -14.59 3.66 3.86
CA ILE A 349 -15.58 3.47 2.81
C ILE A 349 -14.91 2.76 1.63
N ILE A 350 -15.48 1.63 1.20
CA ILE A 350 -14.91 0.79 0.15
C ILE A 350 -15.76 0.91 -1.11
N ASP A 351 -15.17 1.44 -2.19
CA ASP A 351 -15.75 1.33 -3.54
C ASP A 351 -15.44 -0.02 -4.15
N THR A 352 -16.40 -0.58 -4.87
CA THR A 352 -16.34 -1.95 -5.35
C THR A 352 -16.61 -2.04 -6.86
N PRO A 353 -16.01 -3.02 -7.56
CA PRO A 353 -16.31 -3.26 -8.97
C PRO A 353 -17.78 -3.74 -9.17
N PRO A 354 -18.34 -3.54 -10.37
CA PRO A 354 -19.69 -3.99 -10.72
C PRO A 354 -19.71 -5.48 -11.10
N SER A 355 -19.11 -6.34 -10.26
CA SER A 355 -18.93 -7.77 -10.56
C SER A 355 -19.08 -8.63 -9.30
N LEU A 356 -19.23 -9.94 -9.48
CA LEU A 356 -19.24 -10.94 -8.39
C LEU A 356 -17.86 -11.57 -8.18
N ASN A 357 -16.81 -10.81 -8.39
CA ASN A 357 -15.42 -11.26 -8.38
C ASN A 357 -14.80 -11.30 -6.96
N LEU A 358 -13.50 -11.59 -6.89
CA LEU A 358 -12.73 -11.63 -5.65
C LEU A 358 -12.79 -10.30 -4.88
N PHE A 359 -12.64 -9.16 -5.57
CA PHE A 359 -12.57 -7.84 -4.93
C PHE A 359 -13.88 -7.46 -4.25
N ALA A 360 -15.02 -7.80 -4.88
CA ALA A 360 -16.32 -7.63 -4.24
C ALA A 360 -16.44 -8.51 -2.97
N ARG A 361 -15.93 -9.74 -2.99
CA ARG A 361 -15.90 -10.61 -1.81
C ARG A 361 -15.01 -10.06 -0.71
N ILE A 362 -13.80 -9.62 -1.05
CA ILE A 362 -12.86 -9.00 -0.11
C ILE A 362 -13.52 -7.79 0.57
N ALA A 363 -14.13 -6.89 -0.20
CA ALA A 363 -14.83 -5.72 0.33
C ALA A 363 -15.93 -6.12 1.33
N LEU A 364 -16.82 -7.04 0.95
CA LEU A 364 -17.95 -7.44 1.78
C LEU A 364 -17.51 -8.28 3.00
N ILE A 365 -16.42 -9.03 2.91
CA ILE A 365 -15.86 -9.73 4.08
C ILE A 365 -15.26 -8.73 5.06
N ALA A 366 -14.64 -7.68 4.59
CA ALA A 366 -14.01 -6.65 5.42
C ALA A 366 -15.02 -5.67 6.04
N ALA A 367 -16.09 -5.34 5.34
CA ALA A 367 -17.05 -4.33 5.76
C ALA A 367 -17.94 -4.76 6.93
N ASP A 368 -18.24 -3.83 7.83
CA ASP A 368 -19.26 -4.02 8.89
C ASP A 368 -20.65 -3.74 8.35
N HIS A 369 -20.75 -2.81 7.42
CA HIS A 369 -21.99 -2.32 6.85
C HIS A 369 -21.99 -2.33 5.32
N LEU A 370 -23.17 -2.49 4.72
CA LEU A 370 -23.35 -2.48 3.27
C LEU A 370 -24.42 -1.47 2.86
N ILE A 371 -24.08 -0.62 1.89
CA ILE A 371 -25.04 0.23 1.13
C ILE A 371 -25.14 -0.32 -0.28
N ILE A 372 -26.36 -0.47 -0.80
CA ILE A 372 -26.62 -0.95 -2.16
C ILE A 372 -27.23 0.19 -2.99
N PRO A 373 -26.42 0.98 -3.75
CA PRO A 373 -26.95 2.00 -4.64
C PRO A 373 -27.75 1.37 -5.77
N SER A 374 -28.95 1.91 -6.09
CA SER A 374 -29.79 1.41 -7.16
C SER A 374 -30.61 2.53 -7.83
N ASP A 375 -30.66 2.51 -9.16
CA ASP A 375 -31.54 3.38 -9.94
C ASP A 375 -33.01 2.89 -9.92
N LEU A 376 -33.31 1.86 -9.17
CA LEU A 376 -34.60 1.20 -9.01
C LEU A 376 -35.27 0.77 -10.33
N LYS A 377 -34.51 0.74 -11.42
CA LYS A 377 -34.99 0.21 -12.70
C LYS A 377 -35.06 -1.31 -12.68
N PRO A 378 -35.91 -1.96 -13.49
CA PRO A 378 -36.07 -3.42 -13.49
C PRO A 378 -34.76 -4.19 -13.61
N PHE A 379 -33.81 -3.73 -14.44
CA PHE A 379 -32.50 -4.37 -14.58
C PHE A 379 -31.63 -4.26 -13.30
N ALA A 380 -31.67 -3.15 -12.59
CA ALA A 380 -30.97 -3.04 -11.30
C ALA A 380 -31.59 -3.98 -10.26
N ASN A 381 -32.92 -4.05 -10.26
CA ASN A 381 -33.65 -4.93 -9.34
C ASN A 381 -33.33 -6.41 -9.56
N GLN A 382 -33.13 -6.87 -10.81
CA GLN A 382 -32.66 -8.24 -11.08
C GLN A 382 -31.30 -8.52 -10.40
N GLY A 383 -30.41 -7.54 -10.38
CA GLY A 383 -29.12 -7.63 -9.70
C GLY A 383 -29.23 -7.84 -8.19
N LEU A 384 -30.29 -7.37 -7.52
CA LEU A 384 -30.47 -7.51 -6.08
C LEU A 384 -30.57 -8.99 -5.62
N ARG A 385 -31.08 -9.89 -6.47
CA ARG A 385 -31.06 -11.33 -6.16
C ARG A 385 -29.64 -11.87 -6.07
N SER A 386 -28.78 -11.47 -7.02
CA SER A 386 -27.36 -11.84 -7.03
C SER A 386 -26.64 -11.25 -5.82
N VAL A 387 -26.95 -10.00 -5.46
CA VAL A 387 -26.40 -9.35 -4.26
C VAL A 387 -26.80 -10.12 -2.99
N LYS A 388 -28.08 -10.51 -2.84
CA LYS A 388 -28.53 -11.36 -1.71
C LYS A 388 -27.80 -12.71 -1.66
N GLY A 389 -27.58 -13.34 -2.82
CA GLY A 389 -26.78 -14.57 -2.95
C GLY A 389 -25.34 -14.38 -2.42
N LEU A 390 -24.69 -13.31 -2.87
CA LEU A 390 -23.34 -12.98 -2.43
C LEU A 390 -23.27 -12.65 -0.92
N ILE A 391 -24.23 -11.90 -0.38
CA ILE A 391 -24.31 -11.62 1.06
C ILE A 391 -24.43 -12.92 1.86
N LYS A 392 -25.24 -13.87 1.41
CA LYS A 392 -25.39 -15.18 2.05
C LYS A 392 -24.07 -15.96 2.04
N GLU A 393 -23.37 -16.00 0.91
CA GLU A 393 -22.06 -16.63 0.75
C GLU A 393 -21.02 -15.98 1.69
N VAL A 394 -20.93 -14.66 1.66
CA VAL A 394 -20.02 -13.88 2.51
C VAL A 394 -20.31 -14.10 4.00
N ASN A 395 -21.58 -14.08 4.41
CA ASN A 395 -21.94 -14.31 5.80
C ASN A 395 -21.63 -15.75 6.25
N GLY A 396 -21.73 -16.73 5.34
CA GLY A 396 -21.26 -18.09 5.58
C GLY A 396 -19.77 -18.14 5.89
N PHE A 397 -18.96 -17.47 5.07
CA PHE A 397 -17.51 -17.36 5.29
C PHE A 397 -17.18 -16.58 6.57
N ARG A 398 -17.82 -15.41 6.79
CA ARG A 398 -17.64 -14.60 8.02
C ARG A 398 -17.90 -15.40 9.29
N LYS A 399 -18.90 -16.28 9.28
CA LYS A 399 -19.19 -17.17 10.41
C LYS A 399 -18.02 -18.13 10.69
N ILE A 400 -17.39 -18.69 9.65
CA ILE A 400 -16.24 -19.60 9.79
C ILE A 400 -15.06 -18.88 10.45
N VAL A 401 -14.84 -17.60 10.12
CA VAL A 401 -13.75 -16.78 10.65
C VAL A 401 -14.16 -15.95 11.88
N ASN A 402 -15.23 -16.30 12.57
CA ASN A 402 -15.75 -15.66 13.78
C ASN A 402 -16.05 -14.16 13.64
N ARG A 403 -16.48 -13.71 12.44
CA ARG A 403 -16.97 -12.35 12.24
C ARG A 403 -18.48 -12.29 12.25
N LYS A 404 -19.03 -11.17 12.76
CA LYS A 404 -20.47 -10.90 12.73
C LYS A 404 -20.97 -10.83 11.27
N PRO A 405 -22.22 -11.23 10.97
CA PRO A 405 -22.81 -10.98 9.66
C PRO A 405 -22.70 -9.50 9.27
N ILE A 406 -22.56 -9.24 7.95
CA ILE A 406 -22.57 -7.87 7.46
C ILE A 406 -23.94 -7.24 7.69
N ASN A 407 -23.96 -6.03 8.23
CA ASN A 407 -25.19 -5.28 8.46
C ASN A 407 -25.59 -4.53 7.18
N LEU A 408 -26.73 -4.89 6.61
CA LEU A 408 -27.28 -4.22 5.43
C LEU A 408 -28.00 -2.93 5.84
N LEU A 409 -27.43 -1.75 5.55
CA LEU A 409 -28.05 -0.45 5.81
C LEU A 409 -29.28 -0.21 4.93
N GLY A 410 -29.27 -0.77 3.72
CA GLY A 410 -30.40 -0.77 2.80
C GLY A 410 -30.02 -0.52 1.36
N VAL A 411 -31.02 -0.55 0.49
CA VAL A 411 -30.92 -0.06 -0.89
C VAL A 411 -31.01 1.46 -0.86
N LEU A 412 -30.00 2.14 -1.39
CA LEU A 412 -29.99 3.59 -1.56
C LEU A 412 -30.55 3.92 -2.96
N PRO A 413 -31.71 4.57 -3.06
CA PRO A 413 -32.22 5.06 -4.34
C PRO A 413 -31.28 6.15 -4.89
N THR A 414 -30.72 5.87 -6.07
CA THR A 414 -29.79 6.77 -6.76
C THR A 414 -30.31 7.09 -8.16
N LYS A 415 -29.83 8.17 -8.78
CA LYS A 415 -30.28 8.63 -10.09
C LYS A 415 -31.81 8.73 -10.18
N VAL A 416 -32.42 9.18 -9.08
CA VAL A 416 -33.85 9.38 -9.00
C VAL A 416 -34.23 10.57 -9.88
N SER A 417 -35.25 10.40 -10.72
CA SER A 417 -35.74 11.49 -11.55
C SER A 417 -36.36 12.61 -10.72
N THR A 418 -36.02 13.87 -11.04
CA THR A 418 -36.58 15.06 -10.39
C THR A 418 -38.03 15.39 -10.82
N ASN A 419 -38.58 14.59 -11.73
CA ASN A 419 -39.95 14.80 -12.23
C ASN A 419 -41.00 14.51 -11.14
N ASN A 420 -41.84 15.48 -10.82
CA ASN A 420 -42.88 15.37 -9.77
C ASN A 420 -43.80 14.16 -9.96
N LYS A 421 -44.25 13.89 -11.19
CA LYS A 421 -45.10 12.74 -11.46
C LYS A 421 -44.37 11.41 -11.15
N PHE A 422 -43.09 11.35 -11.47
CA PHE A 422 -42.27 10.18 -11.11
C PHE A 422 -42.16 10.02 -9.59
N CYS A 423 -41.85 11.08 -8.88
CA CYS A 423 -41.68 11.06 -7.42
C CYS A 423 -42.98 10.67 -6.68
N GLN A 424 -44.13 11.17 -7.16
CA GLN A 424 -45.40 10.92 -6.48
C GLN A 424 -46.04 9.57 -6.81
N SER A 425 -45.81 9.02 -8.01
CA SER A 425 -46.52 7.79 -8.44
C SER A 425 -45.61 6.60 -8.73
N THR A 426 -44.43 6.82 -9.33
CA THR A 426 -43.57 5.71 -9.79
C THR A 426 -42.57 5.30 -8.73
N LEU A 427 -41.92 6.26 -8.07
CA LEU A 427 -40.92 6.00 -7.04
C LEU A 427 -41.47 5.17 -5.87
N PRO A 428 -42.65 5.50 -5.27
CA PRO A 428 -43.20 4.69 -4.19
C PRO A 428 -43.45 3.23 -4.59
N LYS A 429 -43.99 3.02 -5.82
CA LYS A 429 -44.20 1.66 -6.35
C LYS A 429 -42.91 0.89 -6.54
N ARG A 430 -41.85 1.55 -7.01
CA ARG A 430 -40.53 0.91 -7.16
C ARG A 430 -39.90 0.55 -5.81
N ILE A 431 -40.05 1.42 -4.82
CA ILE A 431 -39.62 1.15 -3.43
C ILE A 431 -40.40 -0.04 -2.87
N GLN A 432 -41.71 -0.08 -3.07
CA GLN A 432 -42.55 -1.18 -2.60
C GLN A 432 -42.13 -2.52 -3.20
N VAL A 433 -41.79 -2.56 -4.51
CA VAL A 433 -41.28 -3.78 -5.16
C VAL A 433 -39.97 -4.27 -4.49
N ILE A 434 -39.06 -3.35 -4.07
CA ILE A 434 -37.83 -3.76 -3.36
C ILE A 434 -38.19 -4.42 -2.04
N LEU A 435 -39.09 -3.83 -1.26
CA LEU A 435 -39.51 -4.37 0.03
C LEU A 435 -40.22 -5.73 -0.11
N GLU A 436 -41.21 -5.84 -1.01
CA GLU A 436 -42.06 -7.01 -1.15
C GLU A 436 -41.36 -8.18 -1.88
N CYS A 437 -40.66 -7.88 -3.00
CA CYS A 437 -40.09 -8.93 -3.84
C CYS A 437 -38.67 -9.36 -3.46
N TYR A 438 -37.91 -8.48 -2.83
CA TYR A 438 -36.51 -8.75 -2.47
C TYR A 438 -36.28 -8.80 -0.96
N ASP A 439 -37.27 -8.40 -0.13
CA ASP A 439 -37.14 -8.38 1.31
C ASP A 439 -35.84 -7.66 1.75
N ILE A 440 -35.64 -6.44 1.21
CA ILE A 440 -34.52 -5.56 1.52
C ILE A 440 -35.07 -4.20 1.89
N GLN A 441 -34.61 -3.65 2.99
CA GLN A 441 -34.99 -2.30 3.41
C GLN A 441 -34.43 -1.27 2.42
N VAL A 442 -35.19 -0.20 2.19
CA VAL A 442 -34.77 0.95 1.39
C VAL A 442 -34.38 2.07 2.33
N MET A 443 -33.27 2.75 2.06
CA MET A 443 -32.80 3.89 2.85
C MET A 443 -33.78 5.07 2.69
N GLU A 444 -33.80 5.93 3.71
CA GLU A 444 -34.67 7.12 3.70
C GLU A 444 -34.12 8.19 2.73
N SER A 445 -32.80 8.26 2.61
CA SER A 445 -32.10 9.19 1.73
C SER A 445 -32.33 8.82 0.26
N LEU A 446 -32.54 9.85 -0.56
CA LEU A 446 -32.73 9.75 -2.01
C LEU A 446 -31.67 10.61 -2.73
N ILE A 447 -30.94 10.02 -3.66
CA ILE A 447 -29.96 10.77 -4.48
C ILE A 447 -30.55 10.97 -5.86
N PHE A 448 -30.90 12.22 -6.18
CA PHE A 448 -31.50 12.56 -7.46
C PHE A 448 -30.45 12.70 -8.57
N GLU A 449 -30.87 12.44 -9.79
CA GLU A 449 -30.05 12.70 -10.99
C GLU A 449 -29.97 14.21 -11.23
N ARG A 450 -28.76 14.77 -11.10
CA ARG A 450 -28.51 16.21 -11.22
C ARG A 450 -27.22 16.48 -11.96
N ASP A 451 -27.24 17.43 -12.89
CA ASP A 451 -26.07 17.86 -13.68
C ASP A 451 -24.95 18.41 -12.80
N ASP A 452 -25.30 19.02 -11.67
CA ASP A 452 -24.30 19.59 -10.77
C ASP A 452 -23.35 18.53 -10.19
N VAL A 453 -23.84 17.31 -9.96
CA VAL A 453 -23.02 16.19 -9.45
C VAL A 453 -22.05 15.72 -10.53
N ALA A 454 -22.47 15.64 -11.81
CA ALA A 454 -21.57 15.33 -12.91
C ALA A 454 -20.51 16.43 -13.09
N LYS A 455 -20.94 17.70 -13.14
CA LYS A 455 -20.05 18.85 -13.27
C LYS A 455 -19.03 18.97 -12.14
N SER A 456 -19.36 18.54 -10.93
CA SER A 456 -18.42 18.62 -9.80
C SER A 456 -17.24 17.65 -9.93
N SER A 457 -17.46 16.48 -10.53
CA SER A 457 -16.41 15.49 -10.79
C SER A 457 -15.59 15.78 -12.06
N GLU A 458 -16.09 16.62 -12.96
CA GLU A 458 -15.45 16.99 -14.23
C GLU A 458 -14.74 18.35 -14.16
N GLN A 459 -14.53 18.89 -12.96
CA GLN A 459 -13.85 20.17 -12.81
C GLN A 459 -12.39 20.05 -13.25
N THR A 460 -11.92 21.08 -13.94
CA THR A 460 -10.54 21.19 -14.42
C THR A 460 -9.97 22.55 -14.02
N LYS A 461 -8.64 22.63 -13.96
CA LYS A 461 -7.90 23.88 -13.86
C LYS A 461 -6.85 23.98 -14.96
N ILE A 462 -6.55 25.20 -15.38
CA ILE A 462 -5.48 25.48 -16.35
C ILE A 462 -4.19 25.76 -15.56
N LEU A 463 -3.18 24.91 -15.75
CA LEU A 463 -1.84 25.10 -15.19
C LEU A 463 -0.81 25.05 -16.32
N GLY A 464 -0.07 26.14 -16.53
CA GLY A 464 0.95 26.22 -17.58
C GLY A 464 0.41 26.02 -19.01
N GLY A 465 -0.87 26.30 -19.27
CA GLY A 465 -1.52 26.09 -20.56
C GLY A 465 -2.07 24.67 -20.78
N LEU A 466 -1.93 23.78 -19.81
CA LEU A 466 -2.53 22.44 -19.81
C LEU A 466 -3.77 22.41 -18.92
N GLU A 467 -4.81 21.74 -19.38
CA GLU A 467 -6.03 21.49 -18.63
C GLU A 467 -5.81 20.25 -17.75
N ILE A 468 -5.83 20.44 -16.43
CA ILE A 468 -5.59 19.38 -15.43
C ILE A 468 -6.90 19.12 -14.67
N PRO A 469 -7.32 17.84 -14.49
CA PRO A 469 -8.46 17.52 -13.66
C PRO A 469 -8.31 18.03 -12.23
N GLU A 470 -9.33 18.70 -11.72
CA GLU A 470 -9.46 19.17 -10.34
C GLU A 470 -10.87 18.88 -9.81
N PRO A 471 -11.26 17.60 -9.70
CA PRO A 471 -12.58 17.22 -9.25
C PRO A 471 -12.84 17.74 -7.84
N ARG A 472 -14.11 18.09 -7.56
CA ARG A 472 -14.55 18.56 -6.25
C ARG A 472 -15.76 17.77 -5.79
N SER A 473 -15.89 17.61 -4.48
CA SER A 473 -17.16 17.10 -3.92
C SER A 473 -18.29 18.08 -4.22
N ILE A 474 -19.51 17.56 -4.39
CA ILE A 474 -20.69 18.44 -4.60
C ILE A 474 -20.89 19.38 -3.41
N LEU A 475 -20.46 18.97 -2.21
CA LEU A 475 -20.58 19.76 -0.99
C LEU A 475 -19.64 20.97 -0.97
N ASP A 476 -18.58 20.97 -1.78
CA ASP A 476 -17.64 22.10 -1.91
C ASP A 476 -17.84 22.84 -3.23
N PHE A 477 -18.27 22.14 -4.28
CA PHE A 477 -18.56 22.73 -5.57
C PHE A 477 -19.81 23.65 -5.54
N LYS A 478 -20.91 23.15 -4.91
CA LYS A 478 -22.15 23.89 -4.70
C LYS A 478 -22.78 23.57 -3.35
N PRO A 479 -22.26 24.15 -2.25
CA PRO A 479 -22.68 23.82 -0.87
C PRO A 479 -24.18 24.00 -0.64
N GLU A 480 -24.79 25.03 -1.25
CA GLU A 480 -26.21 25.37 -1.07
C GLU A 480 -27.12 24.59 -2.05
N SER A 481 -26.57 23.67 -2.83
CA SER A 481 -27.37 22.89 -3.79
C SER A 481 -28.20 21.82 -3.07
N ARG A 482 -29.34 21.44 -3.70
CA ARG A 482 -30.12 20.29 -3.23
C ARG A 482 -29.30 18.99 -3.27
N ALA A 483 -28.38 18.85 -4.22
CA ALA A 483 -27.50 17.70 -4.29
C ALA A 483 -26.56 17.62 -3.07
N ALA A 484 -25.98 18.75 -2.63
CA ALA A 484 -25.16 18.78 -1.42
C ALA A 484 -25.98 18.42 -0.17
N GLN A 485 -27.24 18.88 -0.07
CA GLN A 485 -28.14 18.52 1.01
C GLN A 485 -28.46 17.02 1.01
N GLU A 486 -28.73 16.40 -0.15
CA GLU A 486 -29.02 14.97 -0.29
C GLU A 486 -27.86 14.10 0.25
N PHE A 487 -26.61 14.46 -0.02
CA PHE A 487 -25.45 13.72 0.54
C PHE A 487 -25.21 14.05 2.03
N SER A 488 -25.56 15.24 2.47
CA SER A 488 -25.53 15.57 3.92
C SER A 488 -26.56 14.72 4.69
N ASP A 489 -27.77 14.59 4.15
CA ASP A 489 -28.84 13.76 4.73
C ASP A 489 -28.42 12.28 4.75
N LEU A 490 -27.80 11.80 3.67
CA LEU A 490 -27.25 10.44 3.59
C LEU A 490 -26.20 10.20 4.70
N ALA A 491 -25.28 11.14 4.91
CA ALA A 491 -24.28 11.02 5.96
C ALA A 491 -24.92 10.98 7.37
N GLN A 492 -25.95 11.80 7.61
CA GLN A 492 -26.71 11.76 8.86
C GLN A 492 -27.43 10.42 9.07
N GLU A 493 -28.05 9.87 8.03
CA GLU A 493 -28.68 8.56 8.08
C GLU A 493 -27.66 7.46 8.37
N VAL A 494 -26.49 7.49 7.71
CA VAL A 494 -25.40 6.55 7.95
C VAL A 494 -24.92 6.63 9.40
N LEU A 495 -24.65 7.84 9.92
CA LEU A 495 -24.25 8.03 11.32
C LEU A 495 -25.27 7.46 12.30
N ARG A 496 -26.58 7.61 12.02
CA ARG A 496 -27.65 7.07 12.86
C ARG A 496 -27.71 5.54 12.83
N LYS A 497 -27.55 4.94 11.66
CA LYS A 497 -27.66 3.47 11.44
C LYS A 497 -26.41 2.69 11.80
N THR A 498 -25.26 3.37 12.02
CA THR A 498 -23.98 2.73 12.37
C THR A 498 -23.56 2.93 13.84
N LYS A 499 -24.44 3.51 14.65
CA LYS A 499 -24.26 3.67 16.10
C LYS A 499 -24.18 2.34 16.84
#